data_c3485271a2b474f7857a6d53c0c388c5
#
_entry.id   c3485271a2b474f7857a6d53c0c388c5
#
_cell.length_a   1.000
_cell.length_b   1.000
_cell.length_c   1.000
_cell.angle_alpha   90.00
_cell.angle_beta   90.00
_cell.angle_gamma   90.00
#
_symmetry.space_group_name_H-M   'P 1'
#
loop_
_entity.id
_entity.type
_entity.pdbx_description
1 polymer ?
#
loop_
_entity_poly.entity_id
_entity_poly.type
_entity_poly.pdbx_seq_one_letter_code
_entity_poly.pdbx_strand_id
1 'polypeptide(L)'
;YHYKDYKSDYAISNVFQKNGFFPGAHGIPDISRLQDDGDSRNIELPFSQVNHLKFTTHHQYAWESILLSGDFGYQNNHREEWSAFHTHYGTQPLPEKDPDKELAFMLHTFSSSVKLRLFGSPSWEHTAGWDSQYQQNSISGYSFLLPEYHRFSTGLLWLTTYRPNNTFSVSGGIRYDYGTIHISAHEDNYLATYLEGQGYD
;
A
#
# COMPACT_ATOMS: atom_id res chain seq x y z
N TYR A 1 4.64 43.59 -12.77
CA TYR A 1 5.04 42.38 -13.47
C TYR A 1 4.43 41.18 -12.73
N HIS A 2 3.45 40.52 -13.35
CA HIS A 2 2.83 39.30 -12.80
C HIS A 2 3.78 38.14 -13.10
N TYR A 3 4.53 37.70 -12.09
CA TYR A 3 5.37 36.51 -12.22
C TYR A 3 4.51 35.28 -12.09
N LYS A 4 4.49 34.49 -13.14
CA LYS A 4 3.85 33.15 -13.14
C LYS A 4 4.92 32.13 -13.42
N ASP A 5 5.05 31.17 -12.54
CA ASP A 5 5.97 30.05 -12.70
C ASP A 5 5.21 28.75 -12.55
N TYR A 6 5.47 27.80 -13.44
CA TYR A 6 4.94 26.45 -13.38
C TYR A 6 6.08 25.47 -13.44
N LYS A 7 6.09 24.55 -12.49
CA LYS A 7 7.05 23.45 -12.44
C LYS A 7 6.30 22.14 -12.35
N SER A 8 6.81 21.11 -13.01
CA SER A 8 6.32 19.75 -12.89
C SER A 8 7.47 18.77 -12.91
N ASP A 9 7.38 17.79 -12.04
CA ASP A 9 8.29 16.67 -11.97
C ASP A 9 7.49 15.37 -12.00
N TYR A 10 8.09 14.33 -12.53
CA TYR A 10 7.51 12.97 -12.51
C TYR A 10 8.61 11.94 -12.32
N ALA A 11 8.25 10.87 -11.67
CA ALA A 11 9.13 9.74 -11.45
C ALA A 11 8.38 8.42 -11.64
N ILE A 12 9.07 7.47 -12.23
CA ILE A 12 8.62 6.09 -12.34
C ILE A 12 9.70 5.18 -11.80
N SER A 13 9.32 4.19 -11.03
CA SER A 13 10.21 3.13 -10.57
C SER A 13 9.50 1.79 -10.62
N ASN A 14 10.25 0.75 -10.96
CA ASN A 14 9.81 -0.63 -10.83
C ASN A 14 10.92 -1.42 -10.15
N VAL A 15 10.59 -2.07 -9.04
CA VAL A 15 11.51 -2.88 -8.26
C VAL A 15 10.97 -4.30 -8.23
N PHE A 16 11.78 -5.24 -8.69
CA PHE A 16 11.52 -6.67 -8.53
C PHE A 16 12.53 -7.25 -7.53
N GLN A 17 12.03 -8.04 -6.59
CA GLN A 17 12.85 -8.71 -5.59
C GLN A 17 12.32 -10.12 -5.38
N LYS A 18 13.24 -11.11 -5.33
CA LYS A 18 12.93 -12.49 -5.01
C LYS A 18 13.86 -12.94 -3.89
N ASN A 19 13.30 -13.53 -2.84
CA ASN A 19 14.06 -13.96 -1.68
C ASN A 19 13.65 -15.40 -1.31
N GLY A 20 14.64 -16.28 -1.18
CA GLY A 20 14.45 -17.62 -0.60
C GLY A 20 14.28 -17.53 0.92
N PHE A 21 13.59 -18.51 1.50
CA PHE A 21 13.48 -18.67 2.94
C PHE A 21 13.43 -20.16 3.32
N PHE A 22 13.79 -20.46 4.55
CA PHE A 22 13.69 -21.81 5.08
C PHE A 22 12.24 -22.11 5.49
N PRO A 23 11.66 -23.23 5.02
CA PRO A 23 10.36 -23.65 5.49
C PRO A 23 10.44 -24.08 6.96
N GLY A 24 9.36 -23.86 7.69
CA GLY A 24 9.28 -24.27 9.09
C GLY A 24 8.03 -23.73 9.77
N ALA A 25 7.69 -24.32 10.91
CA ALA A 25 6.62 -23.87 11.77
C ALA A 25 7.19 -23.20 13.02
N HIS A 26 6.54 -22.13 13.48
CA HIS A 26 6.93 -21.42 14.70
C HIS A 26 8.40 -20.94 14.73
N GLY A 27 8.95 -20.60 13.56
CA GLY A 27 10.32 -20.12 13.44
C GLY A 27 11.40 -21.22 13.52
N ILE A 28 11.03 -22.49 13.54
CA ILE A 28 11.96 -23.61 13.50
C ILE A 28 12.15 -24.03 12.04
N PRO A 29 13.36 -23.91 11.46
CA PRO A 29 13.61 -24.33 10.10
C PRO A 29 13.39 -25.83 9.90
N ASP A 30 12.71 -26.21 8.82
CA ASP A 30 12.55 -27.60 8.38
C ASP A 30 13.32 -27.79 7.06
N ILE A 31 14.57 -28.22 7.19
CA ILE A 31 15.47 -28.42 6.05
C ILE A 31 14.97 -29.53 5.11
N SER A 32 14.16 -30.48 5.60
CA SER A 32 13.63 -31.56 4.77
C SER A 32 12.64 -31.07 3.69
N ARG A 33 12.09 -29.87 3.87
CA ARG A 33 11.18 -29.22 2.93
C ARG A 33 11.87 -28.22 1.98
N LEU A 34 13.15 -27.99 2.18
CA LEU A 34 13.93 -27.13 1.30
C LEU A 34 14.25 -27.88 0.00
N GLN A 35 13.91 -27.26 -1.12
CA GLN A 35 14.18 -27.78 -2.46
C GLN A 35 15.41 -27.12 -3.11
N ASP A 36 15.88 -26.01 -2.55
CA ASP A 36 17.05 -25.30 -3.04
C ASP A 36 18.33 -26.06 -2.66
N ASP A 37 19.15 -26.40 -3.64
CA ASP A 37 20.44 -27.10 -3.44
C ASP A 37 21.59 -26.15 -3.03
N GLY A 38 21.37 -24.83 -3.07
CA GLY A 38 22.34 -23.81 -2.71
C GLY A 38 23.46 -23.59 -3.75
N ASP A 39 23.45 -24.32 -4.85
CA ASP A 39 24.53 -24.29 -5.85
C ASP A 39 24.22 -23.34 -7.02
N SER A 40 22.96 -22.96 -7.22
CA SER A 40 22.55 -22.09 -8.31
C SER A 40 22.22 -20.68 -7.80
N ARG A 41 22.22 -19.71 -8.75
CA ARG A 41 21.67 -18.36 -8.47
C ARG A 41 20.15 -18.31 -8.60
N ASN A 42 19.52 -19.41 -8.98
CA ASN A 42 18.08 -19.55 -9.02
C ASN A 42 17.58 -19.84 -7.61
N ILE A 43 16.68 -19.02 -7.14
CA ILE A 43 16.01 -19.23 -5.86
C ILE A 43 14.83 -20.17 -6.12
N GLU A 44 14.87 -21.35 -5.53
CA GLU A 44 13.84 -22.38 -5.62
C GLU A 44 12.88 -22.31 -4.42
N LEU A 45 11.89 -23.21 -4.38
CA LEU A 45 10.93 -23.25 -3.27
C LEU A 45 11.59 -23.59 -1.93
N PRO A 46 11.19 -22.93 -0.85
CA PRO A 46 10.20 -21.85 -0.77
C PRO A 46 10.84 -20.47 -1.00
N PHE A 47 10.08 -19.56 -1.60
CA PHE A 47 10.52 -18.18 -1.81
C PHE A 47 9.36 -17.19 -1.73
N SER A 48 9.70 -15.93 -1.50
CA SER A 48 8.80 -14.80 -1.72
C SER A 48 9.31 -13.93 -2.86
N GLN A 49 8.39 -13.36 -3.63
CA GLN A 49 8.72 -12.36 -4.64
C GLN A 49 7.81 -11.14 -4.53
N VAL A 50 8.36 -9.99 -4.83
CA VAL A 50 7.66 -8.71 -4.84
C VAL A 50 7.97 -7.99 -6.14
N ASN A 51 6.94 -7.50 -6.79
CA ASN A 51 7.05 -6.53 -7.88
C ASN A 51 6.35 -5.25 -7.44
N HIS A 52 7.09 -4.14 -7.37
CA HIS A 52 6.58 -2.86 -6.93
C HIS A 52 6.79 -1.80 -8.00
N LEU A 53 5.71 -1.49 -8.71
CA LEU A 53 5.63 -0.37 -9.65
C LEU A 53 5.13 0.88 -8.92
N LYS A 54 5.82 2.00 -9.10
CA LYS A 54 5.42 3.29 -8.58
C LYS A 54 5.55 4.36 -9.65
N PHE A 55 4.51 5.17 -9.79
CA PHE A 55 4.49 6.37 -10.60
C PHE A 55 4.07 7.56 -9.73
N THR A 56 4.80 8.66 -9.80
CA THR A 56 4.47 9.90 -9.07
C THR A 56 4.64 11.12 -9.96
N THR A 57 3.78 12.11 -9.77
CA THR A 57 3.93 13.44 -10.36
C THR A 57 3.81 14.52 -9.30
N HIS A 58 4.62 15.56 -9.43
CA HIS A 58 4.55 16.77 -8.63
C HIS A 58 4.31 17.95 -9.55
N HIS A 59 3.37 18.80 -9.19
CA HIS A 59 3.03 20.03 -9.94
C HIS A 59 3.04 21.21 -8.97
N GLN A 60 3.65 22.31 -9.40
CA GLN A 60 3.68 23.54 -8.64
C GLN A 60 3.37 24.71 -9.56
N TYR A 61 2.46 25.55 -9.13
CA TYR A 61 2.08 26.77 -9.81
C TYR A 61 2.19 27.95 -8.84
N ALA A 62 3.05 28.89 -9.16
CA ALA A 62 3.24 30.12 -8.38
C ALA A 62 2.66 31.32 -9.14
N TRP A 63 1.86 32.11 -8.47
CA TRP A 63 1.28 33.32 -9.00
C TRP A 63 1.15 34.38 -7.89
N GLU A 64 1.96 35.46 -8.00
CA GLU A 64 1.97 36.58 -7.05
C GLU A 64 1.97 36.11 -5.57
N SER A 65 0.77 36.11 -4.97
CA SER A 65 0.54 35.75 -3.57
C SER A 65 -0.03 34.33 -3.38
N ILE A 66 0.00 33.49 -4.42
CA ILE A 66 -0.57 32.14 -4.41
C ILE A 66 0.50 31.12 -4.82
N LEU A 67 0.60 30.06 -4.04
CA LEU A 67 1.36 28.86 -4.40
C LEU A 67 0.43 27.64 -4.32
N LEU A 68 0.10 27.08 -5.48
CA LEU A 68 -0.64 25.84 -5.59
C LEU A 68 0.34 24.70 -5.86
N SER A 69 0.30 23.64 -5.06
CA SER A 69 1.06 22.42 -5.31
C SER A 69 0.15 21.21 -5.31
N GLY A 70 0.46 20.23 -6.16
CA GLY A 70 -0.27 18.98 -6.27
C GLY A 70 0.68 17.81 -6.45
N ASP A 71 0.50 16.78 -5.65
CA ASP A 71 1.20 15.51 -5.73
C ASP A 71 0.19 14.43 -6.08
N PHE A 72 0.49 13.61 -7.10
CA PHE A 72 -0.35 12.50 -7.50
C PHE A 72 0.51 11.25 -7.62
N GLY A 73 -0.01 10.14 -7.16
CA GLY A 73 0.72 8.88 -7.16
C GLY A 73 -0.16 7.68 -7.49
N TYR A 74 0.42 6.76 -8.22
CA TYR A 74 -0.09 5.41 -8.38
C TYR A 74 0.98 4.41 -7.97
N GLN A 75 0.58 3.39 -7.22
CA GLN A 75 1.44 2.28 -6.87
C GLN A 75 0.70 0.97 -7.10
N ASN A 76 1.44 0.00 -7.64
CA ASN A 76 1.02 -1.40 -7.67
C ASN A 76 2.09 -2.21 -6.94
N ASN A 77 1.69 -2.89 -5.87
CA ASN A 77 2.53 -3.81 -5.14
C ASN A 77 1.94 -5.21 -5.30
N HIS A 78 2.67 -6.08 -6.01
CA HIS A 78 2.33 -7.48 -6.19
C HIS A 78 3.33 -8.31 -5.40
N ARG A 79 2.87 -8.95 -4.34
CA ARG A 79 3.65 -9.85 -3.48
C ARG A 79 3.11 -11.26 -3.61
N GLU A 80 4.00 -12.21 -3.75
CA GLU A 80 3.67 -13.63 -3.78
C GLU A 80 4.58 -14.41 -2.83
N GLU A 81 4.02 -15.44 -2.23
CA GLU A 81 4.73 -16.45 -1.44
C GLU A 81 4.48 -17.80 -2.07
N TRP A 82 5.57 -18.51 -2.30
CA TRP A 82 5.57 -19.80 -2.98
C TRP A 82 6.20 -20.84 -2.08
N SER A 83 5.48 -21.94 -1.83
CA SER A 83 5.97 -23.09 -1.11
C SER A 83 5.32 -24.36 -1.66
N ALA A 84 5.96 -25.52 -1.47
CA ALA A 84 5.35 -26.79 -1.82
C ALA A 84 3.98 -26.90 -1.14
N PHE A 85 2.97 -27.29 -1.93
CA PHE A 85 1.60 -27.39 -1.42
C PHE A 85 1.52 -28.19 -0.12
N HIS A 86 0.86 -27.64 0.85
CA HIS A 86 0.52 -28.27 2.13
C HIS A 86 -0.82 -27.73 2.62
N THR A 87 -1.52 -28.54 3.36
CA THR A 87 -2.77 -28.14 4.01
C THR A 87 -2.69 -28.36 5.50
N HIS A 88 -3.29 -27.47 6.27
CA HIS A 88 -3.35 -27.59 7.73
C HIS A 88 -4.59 -28.35 8.19
N TYR A 89 -5.57 -28.53 7.32
CA TYR A 89 -6.85 -29.15 7.64
C TYR A 89 -7.48 -29.80 6.42
N GLY A 90 -8.10 -30.93 6.68
CA GLY A 90 -8.97 -31.61 5.75
C GLY A 90 -8.31 -32.19 4.50
N THR A 91 -9.13 -32.33 3.49
CA THR A 91 -8.84 -32.97 2.21
C THR A 91 -8.79 -31.94 1.08
N GLN A 92 -8.24 -30.78 1.35
CA GLN A 92 -8.07 -29.74 0.34
C GLN A 92 -7.27 -30.31 -0.85
N PRO A 93 -7.83 -30.32 -2.07
CA PRO A 93 -7.13 -30.83 -3.23
C PRO A 93 -6.01 -29.88 -3.66
N LEU A 94 -5.02 -30.44 -4.34
CA LEU A 94 -3.98 -29.66 -4.99
C LEU A 94 -4.62 -28.69 -5.99
N PRO A 95 -4.31 -27.39 -5.97
CA PRO A 95 -4.82 -26.43 -6.95
C PRO A 95 -4.39 -26.83 -8.38
N GLU A 96 -5.32 -26.71 -9.34
CA GLU A 96 -5.03 -27.02 -10.74
C GLU A 96 -4.05 -26.02 -11.38
N LYS A 97 -4.09 -24.76 -10.90
CA LYS A 97 -3.23 -23.69 -11.38
C LYS A 97 -2.32 -23.20 -10.27
N ASP A 98 -1.03 -23.06 -10.58
CA ASP A 98 0.00 -22.58 -9.65
C ASP A 98 -0.06 -23.33 -8.29
N PRO A 99 0.12 -24.67 -8.25
CA PRO A 99 -0.12 -25.48 -7.07
C PRO A 99 0.76 -25.11 -5.87
N ASP A 100 1.92 -24.52 -6.12
CA ASP A 100 2.87 -24.10 -5.10
C ASP A 100 2.74 -22.61 -4.73
N LYS A 101 1.75 -21.88 -5.27
CA LYS A 101 1.47 -20.50 -4.87
C LYS A 101 0.66 -20.48 -3.58
N GLU A 102 1.34 -20.23 -2.48
CA GLU A 102 0.71 -20.22 -1.16
C GLU A 102 -0.15 -18.98 -0.96
N LEU A 103 0.42 -17.79 -1.16
CA LEU A 103 -0.24 -16.51 -0.97
C LEU A 103 0.14 -15.54 -2.10
N ALA A 104 -0.82 -14.76 -2.54
CA ALA A 104 -0.55 -13.62 -3.39
C ALA A 104 -1.45 -12.43 -3.03
N PHE A 105 -0.87 -11.25 -3.00
CA PHE A 105 -1.54 -9.98 -2.75
C PHE A 105 -1.22 -9.02 -3.87
N MET A 106 -2.24 -8.40 -4.43
CA MET A 106 -2.09 -7.32 -5.39
C MET A 106 -2.76 -6.06 -4.84
N LEU A 107 -1.94 -5.12 -4.39
CA LEU A 107 -2.39 -3.86 -3.83
C LEU A 107 -2.19 -2.73 -4.83
N HIS A 108 -3.29 -2.13 -5.26
CA HIS A 108 -3.33 -0.88 -6.00
C HIS A 108 -3.54 0.28 -5.03
N THR A 109 -2.74 1.33 -5.15
CA THR A 109 -2.89 2.55 -4.36
C THR A 109 -2.86 3.75 -5.29
N PHE A 110 -3.92 4.56 -5.25
CA PHE A 110 -4.00 5.88 -5.86
C PHE A 110 -3.94 6.92 -4.74
N SER A 111 -3.11 7.92 -4.88
CA SER A 111 -2.97 8.99 -3.90
C SER A 111 -2.94 10.36 -4.57
N SER A 112 -3.51 11.34 -3.90
CA SER A 112 -3.45 12.75 -4.30
C SER A 112 -3.31 13.64 -3.08
N SER A 113 -2.52 14.71 -3.21
CA SER A 113 -2.38 15.76 -2.21
C SER A 113 -2.33 17.10 -2.93
N VAL A 114 -3.23 17.99 -2.59
CA VAL A 114 -3.27 19.35 -3.16
C VAL A 114 -3.16 20.35 -2.03
N LYS A 115 -2.26 21.32 -2.18
CA LYS A 115 -2.02 22.38 -1.18
C LYS A 115 -2.06 23.75 -1.86
N LEU A 116 -2.82 24.65 -1.28
CA LEU A 116 -2.93 26.04 -1.67
C LEU A 116 -2.37 26.91 -0.53
N ARG A 117 -1.28 27.63 -0.80
CA ARG A 117 -0.71 28.63 0.13
C ARG A 117 -1.02 30.02 -0.38
N LEU A 118 -1.54 30.84 0.52
CA LEU A 118 -1.95 32.21 0.26
C LEU A 118 -1.07 33.17 1.08
N PHE A 119 -0.41 34.08 0.42
CA PHE A 119 0.48 35.11 0.99
C PHE A 119 -0.13 36.49 0.82
N GLY A 120 -1.43 36.64 1.16
CA GLY A 120 -2.20 37.88 0.88
C GLY A 120 -1.80 39.08 1.72
N SER A 121 -0.98 38.88 2.79
CA SER A 121 -0.49 39.93 3.66
C SER A 121 0.92 39.59 4.16
N PRO A 122 1.79 40.59 4.41
CA PRO A 122 3.11 40.36 4.99
C PRO A 122 3.09 39.62 6.34
N SER A 123 1.99 39.76 7.08
CA SER A 123 1.84 39.18 8.43
C SER A 123 1.04 37.89 8.46
N TRP A 124 0.32 37.53 7.40
CA TRP A 124 -0.57 36.39 7.38
C TRP A 124 -0.23 35.42 6.24
N GLU A 125 -0.09 34.16 6.60
CA GLU A 125 0.03 33.05 5.66
C GLU A 125 -1.07 32.03 5.95
N HIS A 126 -1.80 31.62 4.94
CA HIS A 126 -2.83 30.58 5.04
C HIS A 126 -2.46 29.40 4.14
N THR A 127 -2.67 28.21 4.62
CA THR A 127 -2.52 26.99 3.82
C THR A 127 -3.82 26.19 3.91
N ALA A 128 -4.46 25.96 2.78
CA ALA A 128 -5.51 24.96 2.62
C ALA A 128 -4.93 23.73 1.97
N GLY A 129 -5.35 22.56 2.41
CA GLY A 129 -4.89 21.28 1.84
C GLY A 129 -6.02 20.27 1.73
N TRP A 130 -5.89 19.42 0.73
CA TRP A 130 -6.74 18.26 0.52
C TRP A 130 -5.85 17.07 0.18
N ASP A 131 -6.05 15.97 0.92
CA ASP A 131 -5.39 14.69 0.68
C ASP A 131 -6.46 13.63 0.39
N SER A 132 -6.16 12.70 -0.50
CA SER A 132 -7.03 11.56 -0.76
C SER A 132 -6.22 10.33 -1.14
N GLN A 133 -6.71 9.16 -0.72
CA GLN A 133 -6.12 7.88 -1.05
C GLN A 133 -7.22 6.85 -1.30
N TYR A 134 -7.07 6.10 -2.39
CA TYR A 134 -7.86 4.91 -2.67
C TYR A 134 -6.94 3.70 -2.77
N GLN A 135 -7.32 2.61 -2.11
CA GLN A 135 -6.62 1.34 -2.12
C GLN A 135 -7.58 0.22 -2.48
N GLN A 136 -7.08 -0.71 -3.29
CA GLN A 136 -7.76 -1.96 -3.60
C GLN A 136 -6.76 -3.09 -3.46
N ASN A 137 -7.09 -4.07 -2.62
CA ASN A 137 -6.32 -5.29 -2.45
C ASN A 137 -7.12 -6.47 -2.97
N SER A 138 -6.50 -7.29 -3.82
CA SER A 138 -6.98 -8.60 -4.22
C SER A 138 -6.03 -9.69 -3.75
N ILE A 139 -6.58 -10.88 -3.54
CA ILE A 139 -5.83 -12.02 -3.01
C ILE A 139 -5.96 -13.22 -3.94
N SER A 140 -4.96 -14.09 -3.91
CA SER A 140 -4.99 -15.42 -4.53
C SER A 140 -3.95 -16.33 -3.87
N GLY A 141 -3.94 -17.60 -4.27
CA GLY A 141 -3.15 -18.65 -3.63
C GLY A 141 -4.05 -19.64 -2.90
N TYR A 142 -3.47 -20.69 -2.37
CA TYR A 142 -4.24 -21.73 -1.67
C TYR A 142 -4.41 -21.47 -0.16
N SER A 143 -3.64 -20.55 0.40
CA SER A 143 -3.74 -20.12 1.80
C SER A 143 -4.43 -18.76 1.91
N PHE A 144 -4.94 -18.48 3.10
CA PHE A 144 -5.60 -17.22 3.42
C PHE A 144 -4.87 -16.52 4.57
N LEU A 145 -4.61 -15.23 4.41
CA LEU A 145 -4.03 -14.40 5.47
C LEU A 145 -4.87 -13.18 5.81
N LEU A 146 -5.39 -12.49 4.78
CA LEU A 146 -6.24 -11.31 4.95
C LEU A 146 -7.25 -11.23 3.80
N PRO A 147 -8.45 -10.69 4.03
CA PRO A 147 -9.48 -10.61 3.00
C PRO A 147 -9.17 -9.54 1.94
N GLU A 148 -9.85 -9.63 0.82
CA GLU A 148 -9.92 -8.54 -0.15
C GLU A 148 -10.60 -7.32 0.45
N TYR A 149 -10.13 -6.13 0.07
CA TYR A 149 -10.74 -4.90 0.56
C TYR A 149 -10.60 -3.76 -0.43
N HIS A 150 -11.52 -2.80 -0.29
CA HIS A 150 -11.41 -1.46 -0.86
C HIS A 150 -11.39 -0.45 0.29
N ARG A 151 -10.43 0.45 0.26
CA ARG A 151 -10.31 1.51 1.25
C ARG A 151 -10.27 2.86 0.54
N PHE A 152 -11.07 3.79 1.03
CA PHE A 152 -10.99 5.19 0.65
C PHE A 152 -10.74 6.05 1.88
N SER A 153 -9.84 7.01 1.77
CA SER A 153 -9.63 8.03 2.80
C SER A 153 -9.40 9.38 2.16
N THR A 154 -9.90 10.43 2.82
CA THR A 154 -9.71 11.81 2.40
C THR A 154 -9.64 12.72 3.59
N GLY A 155 -8.90 13.82 3.48
CA GLY A 155 -8.74 14.80 4.54
C GLY A 155 -8.66 16.21 3.98
N LEU A 156 -9.21 17.14 4.73
CA LEU A 156 -9.11 18.58 4.50
C LEU A 156 -8.36 19.21 5.65
N LEU A 157 -7.45 20.12 5.34
CA LEU A 157 -6.73 20.87 6.34
C LEU A 157 -6.77 22.38 6.06
N TRP A 158 -6.76 23.16 7.14
CA TRP A 158 -6.54 24.60 7.10
C TRP A 158 -5.55 24.97 8.19
N LEU A 159 -4.47 25.65 7.79
CA LEU A 159 -3.45 26.18 8.68
C LEU A 159 -3.32 27.67 8.46
N THR A 160 -3.20 28.42 9.55
CA THR A 160 -2.95 29.86 9.50
C THR A 160 -1.74 30.18 10.36
N THR A 161 -0.85 31.00 9.83
CA THR A 161 0.30 31.55 10.56
C THR A 161 0.21 33.08 10.57
N TYR A 162 0.31 33.67 11.76
CA TYR A 162 0.38 35.10 11.96
C TYR A 162 1.77 35.53 12.45
N ARG A 163 2.41 36.42 11.70
CA ARG A 163 3.76 36.94 11.99
C ARG A 163 3.71 38.48 11.92
N PRO A 164 3.34 39.17 13.01
CA PRO A 164 3.29 40.65 13.03
C PRO A 164 4.66 41.30 12.89
N ASN A 165 5.72 40.60 13.31
CA ASN A 165 7.11 41.04 13.20
C ASN A 165 8.05 39.80 13.15
N ASN A 166 9.35 40.08 13.02
CA ASN A 166 10.38 39.02 12.89
C ASN A 166 10.64 38.23 14.21
N THR A 167 10.10 38.69 15.33
CA THR A 167 10.37 38.10 16.66
C THR A 167 9.23 37.24 17.16
N PHE A 168 8.00 37.44 16.65
CA PHE A 168 6.81 36.77 17.13
C PHE A 168 6.06 36.06 16.00
N SER A 169 5.70 34.83 16.23
CA SER A 169 4.89 34.03 15.29
C SER A 169 3.93 33.13 16.06
N VAL A 170 2.69 33.08 15.61
CA VAL A 170 1.66 32.14 16.11
C VAL A 170 1.08 31.38 14.93
N SER A 171 0.94 30.06 15.08
CA SER A 171 0.29 29.21 14.09
C SER A 171 -0.81 28.38 14.74
N GLY A 172 -1.89 28.18 14.02
CA GLY A 172 -3.00 27.33 14.40
C GLY A 172 -3.65 26.72 13.18
N GLY A 173 -4.25 25.56 13.35
CA GLY A 173 -4.89 24.86 12.24
C GLY A 173 -5.95 23.87 12.68
N ILE A 174 -6.73 23.43 11.72
CA ILE A 174 -7.76 22.40 11.86
C ILE A 174 -7.60 21.39 10.71
N ARG A 175 -7.85 20.13 11.02
CA ARG A 175 -7.90 19.04 10.05
C ARG A 175 -9.13 18.19 10.31
N TYR A 176 -9.78 17.77 9.23
CA TYR A 176 -10.86 16.79 9.25
C TYR A 176 -10.52 15.67 8.31
N ASP A 177 -10.61 14.43 8.78
CA ASP A 177 -10.34 13.23 8.01
C ASP A 177 -11.60 12.35 7.99
N TYR A 178 -11.85 11.75 6.82
CA TYR A 178 -12.90 10.77 6.60
C TYR A 178 -12.31 9.54 5.94
N GLY A 179 -12.73 8.37 6.38
CA GLY A 179 -12.27 7.12 5.79
C GLY A 179 -13.33 6.03 5.83
N THR A 180 -13.34 5.21 4.81
CA THR A 180 -14.15 4.01 4.71
C THR A 180 -13.29 2.83 4.30
N ILE A 181 -13.66 1.66 4.78
CA ILE A 181 -13.13 0.38 4.31
C ILE A 181 -14.29 -0.56 4.07
N HIS A 182 -14.27 -1.23 2.93
CA HIS A 182 -15.17 -2.31 2.60
C HIS A 182 -14.35 -3.59 2.47
N ILE A 183 -14.69 -4.59 3.24
CA ILE A 183 -14.01 -5.88 3.31
C ILE A 183 -14.93 -6.92 2.71
N SER A 184 -14.41 -7.70 1.75
CA SER A 184 -15.14 -8.82 1.16
C SER A 184 -15.15 -10.00 2.14
N ALA A 185 -16.28 -10.68 2.25
CA ALA A 185 -16.33 -11.92 2.99
C ALA A 185 -15.42 -12.97 2.33
N HIS A 186 -14.73 -13.74 3.12
CA HIS A 186 -13.95 -14.89 2.67
C HIS A 186 -14.53 -16.15 3.30
N GLU A 187 -14.85 -17.10 2.46
CA GLU A 187 -15.34 -18.41 2.88
C GLU A 187 -14.31 -19.47 2.51
N ASP A 188 -13.86 -20.22 3.52
CA ASP A 188 -13.00 -21.38 3.33
C ASP A 188 -13.82 -22.65 3.60
N ASN A 189 -14.31 -23.25 2.51
CA ASN A 189 -15.14 -24.45 2.58
C ASN A 189 -14.40 -25.66 3.17
N TYR A 190 -13.08 -25.73 3.02
CA TYR A 190 -12.28 -26.84 3.57
C TYR A 190 -12.11 -26.69 5.07
N LEU A 191 -11.88 -25.48 5.56
CA LEU A 191 -11.85 -25.18 6.99
C LEU A 191 -13.24 -25.42 7.61
N ALA A 192 -14.31 -24.96 6.97
CA ALA A 192 -15.67 -25.21 7.46
C ALA A 192 -15.95 -26.70 7.60
N THR A 193 -15.70 -27.51 6.56
CA THR A 193 -15.88 -28.95 6.59
C THR A 193 -15.02 -29.64 7.67
N TYR A 194 -13.78 -29.14 7.86
CA TYR A 194 -12.91 -29.67 8.92
C TYR A 194 -13.47 -29.39 10.31
N LEU A 195 -13.94 -28.15 10.55
CA LEU A 195 -14.52 -27.75 11.84
C LEU A 195 -15.80 -28.53 12.15
N GLU A 196 -16.70 -28.67 11.17
CA GLU A 196 -17.89 -29.53 11.31
C GLU A 196 -17.52 -30.95 11.68
N GLY A 197 -16.49 -31.52 11.03
CA GLY A 197 -15.98 -32.86 11.37
C GLY A 197 -15.38 -32.99 12.77
N GLN A 198 -14.99 -31.87 13.40
CA GLN A 198 -14.54 -31.79 14.80
C GLN A 198 -15.67 -31.46 15.77
N GLY A 199 -16.92 -31.25 15.31
CA GLY A 199 -18.09 -30.97 16.13
C GLY A 199 -18.25 -29.48 16.48
N TYR A 200 -17.70 -28.60 15.67
CA TYR A 200 -17.96 -27.16 15.75
C TYR A 200 -19.01 -26.78 14.68
N ASP A 201 -20.10 -26.17 15.12
CA ASP A 201 -21.18 -25.65 14.25
C ASP A 201 -20.92 -24.18 13.83
#